data_bde43332997bf4b69da6a480dac17d03
#
_entry.id   bde43332997bf4b69da6a480dac17d03
#
_cell.length_a   1.000
_cell.length_b   1.000
_cell.length_c   1.000
_cell.angle_alpha   90.00
_cell.angle_beta   90.00
_cell.angle_gamma   90.00
#
_symmetry.space_group_name_H-M   'P 1'
#
loop_
_entity.id
_entity.type
_entity.pdbx_description
1 polymer ?
#
loop_
_entity_poly.entity_id
_entity_poly.type
_entity_poly.pdbx_seq_one_letter_code
_entity_poly.pdbx_strand_id
1 'polypeptide(L)'
;MMKQNTFLVILLFYTLIFYLSIANTFGQEKKPFQIRTITAGVSLTDLSDTASIESAIQFLLEAREEFKSKGYEVQTLRIATQPLYQYLNGKTYEEALPYLIRLDNLVKKDGLILSIGPIIKDDYPGFDIPDWSVKLINSTETINFSISIADKENGILGNSVHHAASTISAIASETKGGEGNFRFAALANCQPGIPFFPAAYHHGQNSFAIGIESPNILTDVFKKGPEDKVKENLKVELEKVLKPIETIGMAIAKSKKWMYDGIDTSTAPGLDASIGEAIETLTGQPFGSASTLFACAMITDVLKSLDVKRCGYSGLMLPVIEDKVLAQRASEGRFSVQELLLYSSVSGTGLDVVPLPGETSITTIENLLIDVASLSLKYTDKALSARLFLIPGKKAGEMVTFENPYLTSCKVMKIE
;
A
#
# COMPACT_ATOMS: atom_id res chain seq x y z
N MET A 1 -38.42 50.40 18.58
CA MET A 1 -38.86 49.03 18.18
C MET A 1 -38.03 48.37 17.07
N MET A 2 -37.22 49.05 16.28
CA MET A 2 -36.44 48.44 15.18
C MET A 2 -35.12 47.71 15.60
N LYS A 3 -34.53 48.00 16.76
CA LYS A 3 -33.26 47.39 17.20
C LYS A 3 -33.38 45.99 17.82
N GLN A 4 -34.57 45.60 18.33
CA GLN A 4 -34.80 44.29 18.95
C GLN A 4 -34.99 43.17 17.92
N ASN A 5 -35.55 43.46 16.75
CA ASN A 5 -35.76 42.46 15.71
C ASN A 5 -34.46 42.03 14.98
N THR A 6 -33.49 42.95 14.87
CA THR A 6 -32.21 42.67 14.22
C THR A 6 -31.37 41.73 15.10
N PHE A 7 -31.42 41.87 16.42
CA PHE A 7 -30.68 40.99 17.33
C PHE A 7 -31.23 39.55 17.33
N LEU A 8 -32.53 39.40 17.22
CA LEU A 8 -33.22 38.12 17.19
C LEU A 8 -32.91 37.35 15.87
N VAL A 9 -32.84 38.05 14.73
CA VAL A 9 -32.50 37.47 13.43
C VAL A 9 -31.02 37.02 13.37
N ILE A 10 -30.13 37.80 13.96
CA ILE A 10 -28.71 37.43 14.05
C ILE A 10 -28.51 36.22 14.96
N LEU A 11 -29.19 36.14 16.08
CA LEU A 11 -29.13 35.01 17.01
C LEU A 11 -29.68 33.73 16.37
N LEU A 12 -30.78 33.81 15.62
CA LEU A 12 -31.33 32.68 14.83
C LEU A 12 -30.41 32.22 13.72
N PHE A 13 -29.67 33.14 13.08
CA PHE A 13 -28.72 32.80 12.03
C PHE A 13 -27.48 32.07 12.61
N TYR A 14 -26.97 32.51 13.77
CA TYR A 14 -25.87 31.84 14.47
C TYR A 14 -26.28 30.47 15.04
N THR A 15 -27.52 30.34 15.58
CA THR A 15 -28.01 29.04 16.02
C THR A 15 -28.24 28.08 14.85
N LEU A 16 -28.67 28.54 13.67
CA LEU A 16 -28.85 27.73 12.50
C LEU A 16 -27.49 27.27 11.91
N ILE A 17 -26.48 28.16 11.90
CA ILE A 17 -25.11 27.81 11.47
C ILE A 17 -24.48 26.82 12.47
N PHE A 18 -24.72 26.99 13.77
CA PHE A 18 -24.24 26.08 14.80
C PHE A 18 -24.92 24.70 14.73
N TYR A 19 -26.24 24.65 14.45
CA TYR A 19 -26.97 23.41 14.18
C TYR A 19 -26.53 22.74 12.88
N LEU A 20 -26.26 23.50 11.81
CA LEU A 20 -25.73 22.97 10.55
C LEU A 20 -24.28 22.46 10.69
N SER A 21 -23.44 23.09 11.52
CA SER A 21 -22.10 22.58 11.81
C SER A 21 -22.12 21.34 12.71
N ILE A 22 -23.07 21.25 13.68
CA ILE A 22 -23.25 20.04 14.50
C ILE A 22 -23.85 18.89 13.66
N ALA A 23 -24.78 19.16 12.74
CA ALA A 23 -25.33 18.14 11.85
C ALA A 23 -24.28 17.56 10.89
N ASN A 24 -23.26 18.33 10.52
CA ASN A 24 -22.12 17.83 9.73
C ASN A 24 -21.07 17.07 10.57
N THR A 25 -21.15 17.11 11.92
CA THR A 25 -20.25 16.35 12.81
C THR A 25 -20.89 15.07 13.34
N PHE A 26 -22.19 14.86 13.16
CA PHE A 26 -22.88 13.63 13.54
C PHE A 26 -23.09 12.74 12.31
N GLY A 27 -22.16 11.78 12.13
CA GLY A 27 -22.38 10.61 11.31
C GLY A 27 -22.07 10.80 9.84
N GLN A 28 -20.80 10.99 9.45
CA GLN A 28 -20.39 10.37 8.20
C GLN A 28 -20.62 8.87 8.39
N GLU A 29 -21.65 8.34 7.74
CA GLU A 29 -21.87 6.91 7.66
C GLU A 29 -20.56 6.27 7.14
N LYS A 30 -19.95 5.40 7.96
CA LYS A 30 -18.69 4.72 7.65
C LYS A 30 -18.90 3.99 6.32
N LYS A 31 -18.28 4.47 5.24
CA LYS A 31 -18.45 3.84 3.93
C LYS A 31 -17.96 2.40 4.05
N PRO A 32 -18.73 1.40 3.60
CA PRO A 32 -18.37 0.00 3.78
C PRO A 32 -17.11 -0.37 2.99
N PHE A 33 -16.81 0.37 1.90
CA PHE A 33 -15.61 0.18 1.10
C PHE A 33 -15.32 1.41 0.22
N GLN A 34 -14.09 1.47 -0.31
CA GLN A 34 -13.66 2.48 -1.28
C GLN A 34 -12.69 1.86 -2.30
N ILE A 35 -12.60 2.46 -3.49
CA ILE A 35 -11.49 2.18 -4.39
C ILE A 35 -10.26 2.90 -3.83
N ARG A 36 -9.32 2.13 -3.25
CA ARG A 36 -8.10 2.67 -2.67
C ARG A 36 -7.22 3.33 -3.73
N THR A 37 -7.15 2.69 -4.90
CA THR A 37 -6.32 3.19 -6.00
C THR A 37 -6.76 2.66 -7.35
N ILE A 38 -6.59 3.48 -8.39
CA ILE A 38 -6.45 3.04 -9.77
C ILE A 38 -4.98 3.26 -10.13
N THR A 39 -4.28 2.20 -10.51
CA THR A 39 -2.86 2.25 -10.88
C THR A 39 -2.72 1.95 -12.36
N ALA A 40 -2.29 2.96 -13.13
CA ALA A 40 -1.98 2.85 -14.55
C ALA A 40 -0.55 2.34 -14.74
N GLY A 41 -0.37 1.34 -15.57
CA GLY A 41 0.93 0.82 -15.99
C GLY A 41 1.30 1.32 -17.38
N VAL A 42 2.46 1.94 -17.53
CA VAL A 42 2.98 2.44 -18.80
C VAL A 42 4.46 2.10 -18.97
N SER A 43 4.88 1.86 -20.23
CA SER A 43 6.27 1.66 -20.57
C SER A 43 6.84 2.92 -21.21
N LEU A 44 7.91 3.46 -20.62
CA LEU A 44 8.63 4.63 -21.15
C LEU A 44 9.68 4.19 -22.18
N THR A 45 9.84 4.94 -23.26
CA THR A 45 10.90 4.70 -24.24
C THR A 45 12.27 5.07 -23.69
N ASP A 46 12.34 6.13 -22.91
CA ASP A 46 13.52 6.62 -22.18
C ASP A 46 13.11 7.58 -21.05
N LEU A 47 14.08 8.10 -20.31
CA LEU A 47 13.88 9.03 -19.19
C LEU A 47 13.20 10.35 -19.58
N SER A 48 13.22 10.76 -20.84
CA SER A 48 12.61 12.00 -21.33
C SER A 48 11.16 11.84 -21.81
N ASP A 49 10.64 10.61 -21.81
CA ASP A 49 9.29 10.28 -22.28
C ASP A 49 8.20 10.79 -21.32
N THR A 50 7.95 12.09 -21.36
CA THR A 50 6.86 12.71 -20.61
C THR A 50 5.50 12.41 -21.23
N ALA A 51 5.44 12.13 -22.55
CA ALA A 51 4.18 11.92 -23.26
C ALA A 51 3.43 10.68 -22.76
N SER A 52 4.15 9.59 -22.47
CA SER A 52 3.57 8.38 -21.88
C SER A 52 3.02 8.64 -20.48
N ILE A 53 3.70 9.44 -19.66
CA ILE A 53 3.23 9.84 -18.34
C ILE A 53 2.00 10.77 -18.44
N GLU A 54 2.01 11.76 -19.33
CA GLU A 54 0.86 12.66 -19.56
C GLU A 54 -0.37 11.88 -20.04
N SER A 55 -0.17 10.90 -20.92
CA SER A 55 -1.25 9.98 -21.35
C SER A 55 -1.81 9.16 -20.19
N ALA A 56 -0.97 8.69 -19.28
CA ALA A 56 -1.41 7.95 -18.09
C ALA A 56 -2.17 8.85 -17.10
N ILE A 57 -1.71 10.09 -16.90
CA ILE A 57 -2.42 11.08 -16.07
C ILE A 57 -3.83 11.31 -16.62
N GLN A 58 -3.95 11.61 -17.91
CA GLN A 58 -5.24 11.84 -18.57
C GLN A 58 -6.15 10.62 -18.42
N PHE A 59 -5.63 9.41 -18.68
CA PHE A 59 -6.39 8.17 -18.51
C PHE A 59 -6.92 8.02 -17.08
N LEU A 60 -6.08 8.25 -16.07
CA LEU A 60 -6.45 8.08 -14.66
C LEU A 60 -7.49 9.10 -14.19
N LEU A 61 -7.37 10.36 -14.63
CA LEU A 61 -8.36 11.40 -14.32
C LEU A 61 -9.73 11.03 -14.91
N GLU A 62 -9.77 10.59 -16.17
CA GLU A 62 -11.00 10.15 -16.83
C GLU A 62 -11.57 8.87 -16.19
N ALA A 63 -10.72 7.89 -15.84
CA ALA A 63 -11.15 6.67 -15.16
C ALA A 63 -11.77 6.98 -13.79
N ARG A 64 -11.17 7.89 -13.01
CA ARG A 64 -11.74 8.35 -11.73
C ARG A 64 -13.13 8.96 -11.90
N GLU A 65 -13.33 9.82 -12.90
CA GLU A 65 -14.64 10.43 -13.16
C GLU A 65 -15.69 9.40 -13.60
N GLU A 66 -15.30 8.37 -14.37
CA GLU A 66 -16.19 7.26 -14.72
C GLU A 66 -16.66 6.50 -13.47
N PHE A 67 -15.74 6.12 -12.55
CA PHE A 67 -16.10 5.48 -11.29
C PHE A 67 -16.96 6.39 -10.42
N LYS A 68 -16.61 7.67 -10.31
CA LYS A 68 -17.37 8.66 -9.54
C LYS A 68 -18.79 8.85 -10.07
N SER A 69 -18.98 8.85 -11.40
CA SER A 69 -20.30 8.93 -12.05
C SER A 69 -21.21 7.75 -11.68
N LYS A 70 -20.64 6.62 -11.28
CA LYS A 70 -21.33 5.42 -10.80
C LYS A 70 -21.43 5.33 -9.27
N GLY A 71 -21.05 6.40 -8.55
CA GLY A 71 -21.16 6.49 -7.10
C GLY A 71 -19.96 5.92 -6.33
N TYR A 72 -18.86 5.56 -7.01
CA TYR A 72 -17.64 5.06 -6.36
C TYR A 72 -16.65 6.18 -6.14
N GLU A 73 -16.08 6.22 -4.93
CA GLU A 73 -14.97 7.12 -4.58
C GLU A 73 -13.64 6.44 -4.86
N VAL A 74 -12.71 7.18 -5.48
CA VAL A 74 -11.33 6.75 -5.75
C VAL A 74 -10.40 7.66 -4.95
N GLN A 75 -9.69 7.07 -3.98
CA GLN A 75 -8.84 7.84 -3.07
C GLN A 75 -7.55 8.32 -3.74
N THR A 76 -6.85 7.44 -4.45
CA THR A 76 -5.55 7.75 -5.05
C THR A 76 -5.46 7.30 -6.50
N LEU A 77 -4.73 8.08 -7.29
CA LEU A 77 -4.34 7.73 -8.67
C LEU A 77 -2.83 7.52 -8.70
N ARG A 78 -2.39 6.43 -9.33
CA ARG A 78 -1.00 6.00 -9.33
C ARG A 78 -0.55 5.63 -10.73
N ILE A 79 0.72 5.91 -11.03
CA ILE A 79 1.36 5.47 -12.28
C ILE A 79 2.53 4.54 -11.92
N ALA A 80 2.61 3.38 -12.56
CA ALA A 80 3.74 2.48 -12.45
C ALA A 80 4.42 2.35 -13.80
N THR A 81 5.74 2.51 -13.85
CA THR A 81 6.53 2.26 -15.05
C THR A 81 7.14 0.85 -15.01
N GLN A 82 7.73 0.41 -16.11
CA GLN A 82 8.64 -0.73 -16.08
C GLN A 82 9.85 -0.41 -15.18
N PRO A 83 10.64 -1.43 -14.79
CA PRO A 83 11.85 -1.24 -13.99
C PRO A 83 12.78 -0.17 -14.56
N LEU A 84 13.29 0.71 -13.69
CA LEU A 84 14.09 1.88 -14.08
C LEU A 84 15.23 1.55 -15.04
N TYR A 85 15.96 0.46 -14.79
CA TYR A 85 17.09 0.05 -15.63
C TYR A 85 16.71 -0.24 -17.09
N GLN A 86 15.44 -0.44 -17.42
CA GLN A 86 14.99 -0.72 -18.79
C GLN A 86 14.86 0.52 -19.67
N TYR A 87 14.77 1.72 -19.06
CA TYR A 87 14.63 2.98 -19.82
C TYR A 87 15.69 4.04 -19.50
N LEU A 88 16.78 3.63 -18.85
CA LEU A 88 17.97 4.49 -18.69
C LEU A 88 18.58 4.90 -20.03
N ASN A 89 18.45 4.06 -21.04
CA ASN A 89 18.94 4.30 -22.41
C ASN A 89 20.41 4.77 -22.45
N GLY A 90 21.29 4.04 -21.74
CA GLY A 90 22.73 4.32 -21.67
C GLY A 90 23.13 5.42 -20.67
N LYS A 91 22.20 6.06 -19.98
CA LYS A 91 22.51 7.02 -18.92
C LYS A 91 22.85 6.29 -17.61
N THR A 92 23.70 6.92 -16.83
CA THR A 92 23.97 6.50 -15.46
C THR A 92 22.80 6.85 -14.54
N TYR A 93 22.77 6.28 -13.34
CA TYR A 93 21.76 6.61 -12.33
C TYR A 93 21.85 8.07 -11.87
N GLU A 94 23.05 8.63 -11.76
CA GLU A 94 23.24 10.06 -11.45
C GLU A 94 22.68 10.96 -12.57
N GLU A 95 22.89 10.62 -13.82
CA GLU A 95 22.31 11.34 -14.95
C GLU A 95 20.79 11.16 -15.06
N ALA A 96 20.22 10.11 -14.47
CA ALA A 96 18.77 9.87 -14.44
C ALA A 96 18.04 10.78 -13.45
N LEU A 97 18.69 11.18 -12.38
CA LEU A 97 18.05 11.91 -11.27
C LEU A 97 17.31 13.20 -11.71
N PRO A 98 17.89 14.10 -12.55
CA PRO A 98 17.17 15.28 -13.02
C PRO A 98 15.90 14.97 -13.83
N TYR A 99 15.89 13.88 -14.59
CA TYR A 99 14.71 13.42 -15.33
C TYR A 99 13.64 12.89 -14.40
N LEU A 100 14.03 12.12 -13.39
CA LEU A 100 13.10 11.60 -12.37
C LEU A 100 12.46 12.73 -11.57
N ILE A 101 13.22 13.77 -11.20
CA ILE A 101 12.69 14.99 -10.57
C ILE A 101 11.68 15.68 -11.50
N ARG A 102 11.93 15.71 -12.81
CA ARG A 102 10.97 16.27 -13.78
C ARG A 102 9.67 15.44 -13.83
N LEU A 103 9.76 14.11 -13.84
CA LEU A 103 8.59 13.22 -13.82
C LEU A 103 7.82 13.36 -12.50
N ASP A 104 8.51 13.45 -11.36
CA ASP A 104 7.91 13.72 -10.05
C ASP A 104 7.07 15.00 -10.07
N ASN A 105 7.66 16.10 -10.54
CA ASN A 105 6.97 17.36 -10.66
C ASN A 105 5.76 17.32 -11.61
N LEU A 106 5.82 16.48 -12.64
CA LEU A 106 4.72 16.32 -13.60
C LEU A 106 3.52 15.64 -12.94
N VAL A 107 3.73 14.49 -12.28
CA VAL A 107 2.64 13.72 -11.65
C VAL A 107 2.07 14.43 -10.42
N LYS A 108 2.92 15.12 -9.67
CA LYS A 108 2.55 15.88 -8.46
C LYS A 108 1.51 16.97 -8.73
N LYS A 109 1.53 17.62 -9.89
CA LYS A 109 0.59 18.69 -10.25
C LYS A 109 -0.87 18.27 -10.16
N ASP A 110 -1.16 17.02 -10.49
CA ASP A 110 -2.51 16.43 -10.48
C ASP A 110 -2.77 15.55 -9.25
N GLY A 111 -1.85 15.59 -8.27
CA GLY A 111 -1.97 14.83 -7.01
C GLY A 111 -1.76 13.32 -7.19
N LEU A 112 -1.02 12.92 -8.24
CA LEU A 112 -0.67 11.52 -8.47
C LEU A 112 0.66 11.17 -7.83
N ILE A 113 0.92 9.86 -7.70
CA ILE A 113 2.20 9.31 -7.28
C ILE A 113 2.74 8.32 -8.32
N LEU A 114 4.06 8.21 -8.41
CA LEU A 114 4.76 7.46 -9.44
C LEU A 114 5.62 6.34 -8.82
N SER A 115 5.53 5.12 -9.33
CA SER A 115 6.50 4.06 -9.07
C SER A 115 7.38 3.82 -10.30
N ILE A 116 8.68 3.85 -10.09
CA ILE A 116 9.68 3.53 -11.12
C ILE A 116 10.10 2.04 -11.07
N GLY A 117 9.40 1.24 -10.29
CA GLY A 117 9.61 -0.19 -10.13
C GLY A 117 10.95 -0.56 -9.50
N PRO A 118 11.44 -1.79 -9.73
CA PRO A 118 12.76 -2.21 -9.32
C PRO A 118 13.86 -1.37 -9.98
N ILE A 119 14.79 -0.85 -9.16
CA ILE A 119 15.85 0.04 -9.67
C ILE A 119 17.10 -0.70 -10.16
N ILE A 120 17.28 -1.97 -9.83
CA ILE A 120 18.40 -2.80 -10.28
C ILE A 120 17.90 -4.08 -10.93
N LYS A 121 18.62 -4.54 -11.95
CA LYS A 121 18.36 -5.79 -12.65
C LYS A 121 19.15 -6.95 -12.06
N ASP A 122 20.43 -6.68 -11.87
CA ASP A 122 21.41 -7.67 -11.48
C ASP A 122 21.87 -7.47 -10.04
N ASP A 123 22.46 -8.48 -9.48
CA ASP A 123 23.00 -8.48 -8.13
C ASP A 123 24.24 -7.55 -7.97
N TYR A 124 24.77 -7.01 -9.08
CA TYR A 124 25.93 -6.09 -9.12
C TYR A 124 25.64 -4.84 -9.95
N PRO A 125 24.99 -3.81 -9.38
CA PRO A 125 24.55 -2.64 -10.14
C PRO A 125 25.67 -1.68 -10.58
N GLY A 126 26.86 -1.76 -10.01
CA GLY A 126 28.00 -0.90 -10.37
C GLY A 126 27.92 0.56 -9.88
N PHE A 127 27.01 0.89 -8.93
CA PHE A 127 26.87 2.21 -8.31
C PHE A 127 26.46 2.09 -6.83
N ASP A 128 26.60 3.17 -6.08
CA ASP A 128 26.19 3.22 -4.67
C ASP A 128 24.67 3.39 -4.56
N ILE A 129 23.96 2.28 -4.41
CA ILE A 129 22.50 2.23 -4.34
C ILE A 129 21.95 2.98 -3.13
N PRO A 130 22.46 2.79 -1.89
CA PRO A 130 21.99 3.52 -0.73
C PRO A 130 22.09 5.03 -0.91
N ASP A 131 23.26 5.55 -1.31
CA ASP A 131 23.49 6.99 -1.50
C ASP A 131 22.56 7.57 -2.59
N TRP A 132 22.45 6.89 -3.73
CA TRP A 132 21.55 7.30 -4.80
C TRP A 132 20.08 7.28 -4.35
N SER A 133 19.67 6.28 -3.61
CA SER A 133 18.30 6.16 -3.10
C SER A 133 17.94 7.30 -2.15
N VAL A 134 18.86 7.68 -1.28
CA VAL A 134 18.72 8.86 -0.40
C VAL A 134 18.57 10.14 -1.22
N LYS A 135 19.40 10.33 -2.24
CA LYS A 135 19.31 11.50 -3.15
C LYS A 135 17.96 11.52 -3.85
N LEU A 136 17.46 10.39 -4.34
CA LEU A 136 16.16 10.28 -4.98
C LEU A 136 15.03 10.67 -4.01
N ILE A 137 15.01 10.08 -2.81
CA ILE A 137 13.99 10.35 -1.79
C ILE A 137 13.97 11.83 -1.40
N ASN A 138 15.14 12.44 -1.17
CA ASN A 138 15.25 13.83 -0.74
C ASN A 138 14.98 14.85 -1.86
N SER A 139 15.09 14.44 -3.13
CA SER A 139 14.87 15.30 -4.30
C SER A 139 13.47 15.18 -4.91
N THR A 140 12.64 14.22 -4.46
CA THR A 140 11.31 13.95 -4.99
C THR A 140 10.30 13.76 -3.87
N GLU A 141 9.00 13.93 -4.18
CA GLU A 141 7.94 13.76 -3.18
C GLU A 141 7.02 12.57 -3.49
N THR A 142 6.85 12.22 -4.76
CA THR A 142 5.86 11.22 -5.20
C THR A 142 6.48 9.92 -5.70
N ILE A 143 7.79 9.90 -6.00
CA ILE A 143 8.45 8.72 -6.55
C ILE A 143 8.62 7.65 -5.50
N ASN A 144 8.14 6.46 -5.85
CA ASN A 144 8.30 5.21 -5.13
C ASN A 144 9.17 4.26 -5.95
N PHE A 145 9.92 3.39 -5.29
CA PHE A 145 10.77 2.42 -5.96
C PHE A 145 11.00 1.18 -5.10
N SER A 146 11.62 0.18 -5.70
CA SER A 146 11.85 -1.11 -5.03
C SER A 146 13.17 -1.75 -5.45
N ILE A 147 13.56 -2.79 -4.73
CA ILE A 147 14.65 -3.70 -5.07
C ILE A 147 14.09 -5.13 -5.01
N SER A 148 14.25 -5.89 -6.10
CA SER A 148 13.92 -7.31 -6.12
C SER A 148 14.99 -8.09 -5.39
N ILE A 149 14.63 -8.83 -4.34
CA ILE A 149 15.53 -9.62 -3.49
C ILE A 149 15.42 -11.13 -3.75
N ALA A 150 14.39 -11.55 -4.46
CA ALA A 150 14.22 -12.94 -4.86
C ALA A 150 13.24 -13.06 -6.03
N ASP A 151 13.47 -14.05 -6.90
CA ASP A 151 12.53 -14.49 -7.91
C ASP A 151 12.63 -16.02 -8.12
N LYS A 152 11.67 -16.59 -8.89
CA LYS A 152 11.62 -18.05 -9.12
C LYS A 152 12.78 -18.60 -9.93
N GLU A 153 13.37 -17.79 -10.80
CA GLU A 153 14.42 -18.23 -11.74
C GLU A 153 15.78 -18.26 -11.05
N ASN A 154 16.06 -17.23 -10.25
CA ASN A 154 17.38 -17.01 -9.67
C ASN A 154 17.42 -17.35 -8.15
N GLY A 155 16.29 -17.59 -7.53
CA GLY A 155 16.21 -17.82 -6.08
C GLY A 155 16.41 -16.53 -5.28
N ILE A 156 17.14 -16.60 -4.16
CA ILE A 156 17.47 -15.44 -3.33
C ILE A 156 18.68 -14.73 -3.92
N LEU A 157 18.55 -13.43 -4.17
CA LEU A 157 19.59 -12.55 -4.70
C LEU A 157 20.38 -11.92 -3.55
N GLY A 158 21.47 -12.56 -3.14
CA GLY A 158 22.18 -12.22 -1.90
C GLY A 158 22.71 -10.78 -1.86
N ASN A 159 23.28 -10.26 -2.96
CA ASN A 159 23.73 -8.87 -2.99
C ASN A 159 22.55 -7.89 -3.06
N SER A 160 21.46 -8.22 -3.74
CA SER A 160 20.26 -7.41 -3.76
C SER A 160 19.60 -7.34 -2.36
N VAL A 161 19.67 -8.41 -1.56
CA VAL A 161 19.28 -8.40 -0.14
C VAL A 161 20.14 -7.40 0.63
N HIS A 162 21.47 -7.44 0.45
CA HIS A 162 22.39 -6.49 1.08
C HIS A 162 22.10 -5.05 0.67
N HIS A 163 21.88 -4.80 -0.62
CA HIS A 163 21.55 -3.48 -1.16
C HIS A 163 20.21 -2.97 -0.58
N ALA A 164 19.19 -3.82 -0.51
CA ALA A 164 17.90 -3.45 0.06
C ALA A 164 18.03 -3.12 1.57
N ALA A 165 18.76 -3.93 2.34
CA ALA A 165 18.98 -3.71 3.76
C ALA A 165 19.75 -2.40 4.00
N SER A 166 20.82 -2.16 3.23
CA SER A 166 21.61 -0.94 3.31
C SER A 166 20.81 0.30 2.89
N THR A 167 19.95 0.18 1.86
CA THR A 167 19.04 1.26 1.41
C THR A 167 18.02 1.61 2.50
N ILE A 168 17.39 0.64 3.15
CA ILE A 168 16.46 0.85 4.27
C ILE A 168 17.15 1.63 5.39
N SER A 169 18.37 1.22 5.76
CA SER A 169 19.16 1.88 6.81
C SER A 169 19.56 3.31 6.42
N ALA A 170 20.02 3.53 5.19
CA ALA A 170 20.45 4.84 4.70
C ALA A 170 19.24 5.82 4.61
N ILE A 171 18.12 5.40 4.05
CA ILE A 171 16.91 6.22 3.99
C ILE A 171 16.44 6.59 5.40
N ALA A 172 16.48 5.66 6.34
CA ALA A 172 16.08 5.93 7.71
C ALA A 172 16.94 7.00 8.38
N SER A 173 18.29 6.94 8.21
CA SER A 173 19.21 7.90 8.81
C SER A 173 19.12 9.29 8.21
N GLU A 174 18.80 9.39 6.92
CA GLU A 174 18.83 10.64 6.12
C GLU A 174 17.45 11.28 5.93
N THR A 175 16.39 10.70 6.50
CA THR A 175 15.04 11.24 6.44
C THR A 175 14.43 11.42 7.82
N LYS A 176 13.60 12.45 7.98
CA LYS A 176 12.97 12.77 9.25
C LYS A 176 12.11 11.60 9.74
N GLY A 177 12.41 11.10 10.95
CA GLY A 177 11.68 9.97 11.54
C GLY A 177 11.78 8.65 10.78
N GLY A 178 12.68 8.55 9.79
CA GLY A 178 12.78 7.37 8.91
C GLY A 178 11.64 7.24 7.90
N GLU A 179 10.78 8.27 7.76
CA GLU A 179 9.55 8.21 6.96
C GLU A 179 9.79 8.07 5.45
N GLY A 180 11.02 8.33 4.97
CA GLY A 180 11.40 8.06 3.57
C GLY A 180 11.21 6.59 3.17
N ASN A 181 11.31 5.65 4.13
CA ASN A 181 11.06 4.23 3.90
C ASN A 181 9.61 3.91 3.53
N PHE A 182 8.68 4.86 3.66
CA PHE A 182 7.32 4.70 3.14
C PHE A 182 7.28 4.54 1.61
N ARG A 183 8.29 5.08 0.91
CA ARG A 183 8.40 5.05 -0.55
C ARG A 183 9.31 3.94 -1.11
N PHE A 184 9.79 3.03 -0.24
CA PHE A 184 10.67 1.93 -0.61
C PHE A 184 10.13 0.57 -0.18
N ALA A 185 10.34 -0.47 -0.99
CA ALA A 185 10.09 -1.88 -0.63
C ALA A 185 11.14 -2.84 -1.20
N ALA A 186 11.49 -3.87 -0.44
CA ALA A 186 12.16 -5.05 -0.94
C ALA A 186 11.10 -6.05 -1.46
N LEU A 187 11.29 -6.60 -2.67
CA LEU A 187 10.32 -7.46 -3.34
C LEU A 187 10.83 -8.89 -3.47
N ALA A 188 10.01 -9.85 -3.06
CA ALA A 188 10.25 -11.27 -3.27
C ALA A 188 9.15 -11.86 -4.15
N ASN A 189 9.52 -12.33 -5.34
CA ASN A 189 8.63 -12.96 -6.31
C ASN A 189 7.39 -12.11 -6.69
N CYS A 190 7.48 -10.78 -6.59
CA CYS A 190 6.44 -9.87 -7.03
C CYS A 190 6.44 -9.79 -8.56
N GLN A 191 5.26 -9.86 -9.17
CA GLN A 191 5.07 -9.75 -10.61
C GLN A 191 4.53 -8.35 -10.98
N PRO A 192 4.68 -7.89 -12.24
CA PRO A 192 4.07 -6.64 -12.69
C PRO A 192 2.54 -6.68 -12.53
N GLY A 193 1.92 -5.49 -12.40
CA GLY A 193 0.46 -5.36 -12.26
C GLY A 193 -0.06 -5.34 -10.82
N ILE A 194 0.82 -5.28 -9.82
CA ILE A 194 0.43 -4.97 -8.44
C ILE A 194 0.02 -3.49 -8.38
N PRO A 195 -1.20 -3.12 -7.89
CA PRO A 195 -1.61 -1.73 -7.82
C PRO A 195 -1.07 -0.97 -6.60
N PHE A 196 -0.53 -1.68 -5.61
CA PHE A 196 -0.08 -1.10 -4.35
C PHE A 196 1.39 -0.70 -4.37
N PHE A 197 1.68 0.50 -3.85
CA PHE A 197 3.01 1.07 -3.79
C PHE A 197 3.69 0.76 -2.45
N PRO A 198 5.02 0.66 -2.45
CA PRO A 198 6.01 0.82 -3.52
C PRO A 198 6.23 -0.42 -4.41
N ALA A 199 5.47 -1.49 -4.23
CA ALA A 199 5.70 -2.75 -4.94
C ALA A 199 5.28 -2.74 -6.42
N ALA A 200 4.50 -1.75 -6.83
CA ALA A 200 3.97 -1.67 -8.19
C ALA A 200 5.06 -1.42 -9.24
N TYR A 201 5.00 -2.19 -10.31
CA TYR A 201 5.73 -1.93 -11.55
C TYR A 201 4.97 -2.51 -12.74
N HIS A 202 5.35 -2.12 -13.94
CA HIS A 202 4.65 -2.44 -15.17
C HIS A 202 5.50 -3.28 -16.14
N HIS A 203 4.85 -3.95 -17.05
CA HIS A 203 5.45 -4.60 -18.20
C HIS A 203 4.49 -4.68 -19.38
N GLY A 204 4.96 -4.32 -20.57
CA GLY A 204 4.22 -4.50 -21.82
C GLY A 204 3.31 -3.33 -22.21
N GLN A 205 2.11 -3.65 -22.69
CA GLN A 205 1.15 -2.66 -23.17
C GLN A 205 0.50 -1.89 -22.01
N ASN A 206 0.10 -0.64 -22.26
CA ASN A 206 -0.58 0.19 -21.28
C ASN A 206 -1.76 -0.57 -20.66
N SER A 207 -1.75 -0.64 -19.34
CA SER A 207 -2.74 -1.38 -18.56
C SER A 207 -3.13 -0.63 -17.28
N PHE A 208 -4.12 -1.12 -16.57
CA PHE A 208 -4.43 -0.63 -15.23
C PHE A 208 -4.99 -1.71 -14.34
N ALA A 209 -4.70 -1.56 -13.06
CA ALA A 209 -5.19 -2.39 -11.96
C ALA A 209 -5.94 -1.55 -10.93
N ILE A 210 -6.84 -2.19 -10.19
CA ILE A 210 -7.62 -1.55 -9.13
C ILE A 210 -7.26 -2.19 -7.79
N GLY A 211 -6.94 -1.35 -6.79
CA GLY A 211 -6.80 -1.78 -5.40
C GLY A 211 -7.98 -1.28 -4.56
N ILE A 212 -8.38 -2.04 -3.57
CA ILE A 212 -9.56 -1.74 -2.75
C ILE A 212 -9.21 -1.56 -1.27
N GLU A 213 -10.05 -0.79 -0.57
CA GLU A 213 -10.07 -0.65 0.88
C GLU A 213 -11.38 -1.26 1.36
N SER A 214 -11.31 -2.41 2.03
CA SER A 214 -12.50 -3.22 2.32
C SER A 214 -12.61 -3.82 3.73
N PRO A 215 -11.78 -3.49 4.75
CA PRO A 215 -11.89 -4.12 6.06
C PRO A 215 -13.27 -3.96 6.72
N ASN A 216 -13.98 -2.86 6.44
CA ASN A 216 -15.31 -2.62 6.99
C ASN A 216 -16.34 -3.64 6.50
N ILE A 217 -16.24 -4.13 5.24
CA ILE A 217 -17.10 -5.22 4.75
C ILE A 217 -16.89 -6.48 5.59
N LEU A 218 -15.61 -6.81 5.85
CA LEU A 218 -15.27 -7.98 6.67
C LEU A 218 -15.85 -7.85 8.07
N THR A 219 -15.62 -6.71 8.71
CA THR A 219 -16.14 -6.40 10.06
C THR A 219 -17.67 -6.53 10.12
N ASP A 220 -18.36 -6.00 9.12
CA ASP A 220 -19.83 -6.05 9.05
C ASP A 220 -20.36 -7.48 8.85
N VAL A 221 -19.69 -8.28 8.01
CA VAL A 221 -20.05 -9.70 7.80
C VAL A 221 -19.83 -10.50 9.08
N PHE A 222 -18.69 -10.28 9.75
CA PHE A 222 -18.36 -11.01 10.97
C PHE A 222 -19.27 -10.66 12.15
N LYS A 223 -19.80 -9.43 12.20
CA LYS A 223 -20.81 -9.04 13.21
C LYS A 223 -22.19 -9.66 12.98
N LYS A 224 -22.56 -9.98 11.75
CA LYS A 224 -23.95 -10.32 11.38
C LYS A 224 -24.19 -11.80 11.09
N GLY A 225 -23.15 -12.56 10.80
CA GLY A 225 -23.32 -13.91 10.26
C GLY A 225 -23.22 -15.03 11.30
N PRO A 226 -23.92 -16.16 11.08
CA PRO A 226 -23.67 -17.38 11.84
C PRO A 226 -22.27 -17.91 11.51
N GLU A 227 -21.56 -18.40 12.53
CA GLU A 227 -20.16 -18.83 12.43
C GLU A 227 -19.91 -19.92 11.38
N ASP A 228 -20.86 -20.82 11.15
CA ASP A 228 -20.78 -21.91 10.19
C ASP A 228 -20.80 -21.46 8.71
N LYS A 229 -21.26 -20.23 8.41
CA LYS A 229 -21.39 -19.69 7.05
C LYS A 229 -20.52 -18.47 6.77
N VAL A 230 -19.58 -18.13 7.66
CA VAL A 230 -18.78 -16.91 7.56
C VAL A 230 -18.02 -16.81 6.23
N LYS A 231 -17.38 -17.89 5.76
CA LYS A 231 -16.67 -17.91 4.46
C LYS A 231 -17.58 -17.59 3.28
N GLU A 232 -18.74 -18.25 3.24
CA GLU A 232 -19.72 -18.07 2.16
C GLU A 232 -20.29 -16.65 2.16
N ASN A 233 -20.71 -16.16 3.32
CA ASN A 233 -21.24 -14.82 3.48
C ASN A 233 -20.22 -13.76 3.10
N LEU A 234 -18.96 -13.92 3.51
CA LEU A 234 -17.89 -12.98 3.15
C LEU A 234 -17.66 -12.97 1.64
N LYS A 235 -17.62 -14.15 1.00
CA LYS A 235 -17.49 -14.24 -0.46
C LYS A 235 -18.62 -13.52 -1.17
N VAL A 236 -19.86 -13.76 -0.78
CA VAL A 236 -21.07 -13.16 -1.40
C VAL A 236 -21.03 -11.64 -1.25
N GLU A 237 -20.74 -11.10 -0.08
CA GLU A 237 -20.73 -9.66 0.12
C GLU A 237 -19.56 -8.97 -0.61
N LEU A 238 -18.38 -9.59 -0.69
CA LEU A 238 -17.26 -9.07 -1.47
C LEU A 238 -17.57 -9.11 -2.97
N GLU A 239 -18.10 -10.20 -3.50
CA GLU A 239 -18.45 -10.30 -4.93
C GLU A 239 -19.53 -9.31 -5.33
N LYS A 240 -20.52 -9.08 -4.49
CA LYS A 240 -21.58 -8.08 -4.70
C LYS A 240 -21.03 -6.67 -4.93
N VAL A 241 -19.92 -6.36 -4.24
CA VAL A 241 -19.24 -5.06 -4.36
C VAL A 241 -18.26 -5.04 -5.53
N LEU A 242 -17.50 -6.12 -5.75
CA LEU A 242 -16.39 -6.13 -6.69
C LEU A 242 -16.82 -6.36 -8.15
N LYS A 243 -17.86 -7.18 -8.41
CA LYS A 243 -18.35 -7.43 -9.77
C LYS A 243 -18.83 -6.17 -10.51
N PRO A 244 -19.55 -5.22 -9.88
CA PRO A 244 -19.84 -3.94 -10.53
C PRO A 244 -18.59 -3.13 -10.87
N ILE A 245 -17.57 -3.11 -9.98
CA ILE A 245 -16.28 -2.42 -10.22
C ILE A 245 -15.55 -3.04 -11.41
N GLU A 246 -15.46 -4.36 -11.46
CA GLU A 246 -14.89 -5.09 -12.60
C GLU A 246 -15.61 -4.75 -13.91
N THR A 247 -16.94 -4.72 -13.89
CA THR A 247 -17.75 -4.35 -15.07
C THR A 247 -17.40 -2.95 -15.56
N ILE A 248 -17.28 -1.98 -14.67
CA ILE A 248 -16.87 -0.60 -15.02
C ILE A 248 -15.42 -0.61 -15.54
N GLY A 249 -14.51 -1.30 -14.86
CA GLY A 249 -13.11 -1.42 -15.28
C GLY A 249 -12.96 -1.99 -16.69
N MET A 250 -13.70 -3.05 -17.02
CA MET A 250 -13.71 -3.64 -18.36
C MET A 250 -14.29 -2.69 -19.41
N ALA A 251 -15.32 -1.90 -19.06
CA ALA A 251 -15.89 -0.89 -19.95
C ALA A 251 -14.88 0.24 -20.25
N ILE A 252 -14.17 0.73 -19.23
CA ILE A 252 -13.09 1.72 -19.36
C ILE A 252 -11.97 1.16 -20.26
N ALA A 253 -11.50 -0.06 -20.01
CA ALA A 253 -10.49 -0.73 -20.80
C ALA A 253 -10.84 -0.76 -22.29
N LYS A 254 -12.08 -1.18 -22.61
CA LYS A 254 -12.59 -1.24 -23.98
C LYS A 254 -12.66 0.14 -24.63
N SER A 255 -13.19 1.15 -23.92
CA SER A 255 -13.38 2.50 -24.48
C SER A 255 -12.06 3.23 -24.72
N LYS A 256 -11.07 3.04 -23.81
CA LYS A 256 -9.77 3.72 -23.84
C LYS A 256 -8.68 2.92 -24.57
N LYS A 257 -8.95 1.67 -24.95
CA LYS A 257 -7.97 0.73 -25.54
C LYS A 257 -6.76 0.46 -24.62
N TRP A 258 -7.01 0.40 -23.32
CA TRP A 258 -6.07 -0.03 -22.29
C TRP A 258 -6.37 -1.47 -21.88
N MET A 259 -5.37 -2.18 -21.39
CA MET A 259 -5.61 -3.50 -20.79
C MET A 259 -6.15 -3.34 -19.37
N TYR A 260 -7.11 -4.17 -18.99
CA TYR A 260 -7.56 -4.29 -17.62
C TYR A 260 -6.82 -5.47 -16.96
N ASP A 261 -5.96 -5.19 -16.00
CA ASP A 261 -5.19 -6.23 -15.30
C ASP A 261 -6.05 -6.98 -14.28
N GLY A 262 -6.99 -6.28 -13.65
CA GLY A 262 -7.90 -6.87 -12.67
C GLY A 262 -8.04 -6.04 -11.40
N ILE A 263 -8.60 -6.67 -10.38
CA ILE A 263 -8.69 -6.14 -9.01
C ILE A 263 -7.69 -6.89 -8.13
N ASP A 264 -6.84 -6.16 -7.44
CA ASP A 264 -6.15 -6.73 -6.29
C ASP A 264 -7.14 -6.78 -5.12
N THR A 265 -7.58 -7.98 -4.79
CA THR A 265 -8.60 -8.23 -3.78
C THR A 265 -8.07 -8.09 -2.35
N SER A 266 -6.81 -7.71 -2.17
CA SER A 266 -6.23 -7.45 -0.86
C SER A 266 -7.03 -6.40 -0.10
N THR A 267 -7.21 -6.63 1.20
CA THR A 267 -7.97 -5.75 2.08
C THR A 267 -7.07 -4.65 2.62
N ALA A 268 -6.77 -3.63 1.81
CA ALA A 268 -5.98 -2.48 2.30
C ALA A 268 -6.75 -1.77 3.42
N PRO A 269 -6.12 -1.44 4.56
CA PRO A 269 -6.75 -0.64 5.59
C PRO A 269 -6.85 0.83 5.18
N GLY A 270 -7.69 1.57 5.89
CA GLY A 270 -7.85 3.01 5.79
C GLY A 270 -7.93 3.63 7.18
N LEU A 271 -8.03 4.97 7.24
CA LEU A 271 -8.11 5.69 8.51
C LEU A 271 -9.26 5.18 9.40
N ASP A 272 -10.39 4.80 8.79
CA ASP A 272 -11.60 4.31 9.46
C ASP A 272 -11.90 2.83 9.17
N ALA A 273 -10.97 2.10 8.56
CA ALA A 273 -11.14 0.71 8.15
C ALA A 273 -9.93 -0.12 8.62
N SER A 274 -10.12 -0.90 9.68
CA SER A 274 -9.05 -1.68 10.32
C SER A 274 -9.21 -3.18 10.04
N ILE A 275 -8.16 -3.80 9.51
CA ILE A 275 -8.11 -5.26 9.35
C ILE A 275 -7.92 -5.94 10.70
N GLY A 276 -7.21 -5.31 11.62
CA GLY A 276 -7.10 -5.79 13.00
C GLY A 276 -8.46 -5.87 13.68
N GLU A 277 -9.33 -4.85 13.52
CA GLU A 277 -10.71 -4.86 14.04
C GLU A 277 -11.54 -6.00 13.42
N ALA A 278 -11.40 -6.23 12.11
CA ALA A 278 -12.11 -7.31 11.43
C ALA A 278 -11.71 -8.69 11.99
N ILE A 279 -10.40 -8.92 12.18
CA ILE A 279 -9.89 -10.17 12.74
C ILE A 279 -10.35 -10.36 14.20
N GLU A 280 -10.30 -9.32 15.01
CA GLU A 280 -10.80 -9.37 16.39
C GLU A 280 -12.31 -9.63 16.45
N THR A 281 -13.07 -9.06 15.53
CA THR A 281 -14.50 -9.30 15.42
C THR A 281 -14.79 -10.76 15.07
N LEU A 282 -14.01 -11.34 14.16
CA LEU A 282 -14.15 -12.74 13.75
C LEU A 282 -13.79 -13.71 14.87
N THR A 283 -12.71 -13.44 15.60
CA THR A 283 -12.14 -14.38 16.57
C THR A 283 -12.68 -14.19 17.99
N GLY A 284 -13.27 -13.03 18.28
CA GLY A 284 -13.63 -12.63 19.64
C GLY A 284 -12.42 -12.42 20.56
N GLN A 285 -11.20 -12.34 20.00
CA GLN A 285 -9.94 -12.22 20.74
C GLN A 285 -9.09 -11.08 20.15
N PRO A 286 -8.23 -10.43 20.96
CA PRO A 286 -7.27 -9.46 20.47
C PRO A 286 -6.34 -10.08 19.40
N PHE A 287 -6.01 -9.27 18.36
CA PHE A 287 -5.03 -9.70 17.34
C PHE A 287 -3.70 -10.08 18.00
N GLY A 288 -3.08 -11.16 17.51
CA GLY A 288 -1.90 -11.79 18.12
C GLY A 288 -2.23 -12.94 19.08
N SER A 289 -3.52 -13.14 19.43
CA SER A 289 -3.96 -14.28 20.24
C SER A 289 -4.10 -15.55 19.39
N ALA A 290 -4.34 -16.70 20.06
CA ALA A 290 -4.75 -17.93 19.37
C ALA A 290 -5.95 -17.65 18.45
N SER A 291 -6.01 -18.32 17.30
CA SER A 291 -6.96 -18.09 16.20
C SER A 291 -6.62 -16.98 15.23
N THR A 292 -5.66 -16.09 15.49
CA THR A 292 -5.23 -15.05 14.53
C THR A 292 -4.74 -15.69 13.22
N LEU A 293 -3.89 -16.72 13.30
CA LEU A 293 -3.41 -17.46 12.12
C LEU A 293 -4.56 -18.07 11.31
N PHE A 294 -5.54 -18.69 11.99
CA PHE A 294 -6.75 -19.22 11.35
C PHE A 294 -7.54 -18.15 10.63
N ALA A 295 -7.74 -16.97 11.27
CA ALA A 295 -8.45 -15.86 10.67
C ALA A 295 -7.74 -15.35 9.42
N CYS A 296 -6.42 -15.17 9.47
CA CYS A 296 -5.61 -14.79 8.33
C CYS A 296 -5.73 -15.77 7.16
N ALA A 297 -5.65 -17.08 7.44
CA ALA A 297 -5.82 -18.12 6.43
C ALA A 297 -7.22 -18.10 5.81
N MET A 298 -8.25 -18.06 6.64
CA MET A 298 -9.64 -18.09 6.21
C MET A 298 -10.00 -16.89 5.33
N ILE A 299 -9.62 -15.68 5.74
CA ILE A 299 -9.87 -14.47 4.94
C ILE A 299 -9.13 -14.57 3.61
N THR A 300 -7.87 -14.97 3.61
CA THR A 300 -7.06 -15.09 2.39
C THR A 300 -7.64 -16.12 1.42
N ASP A 301 -8.11 -17.25 1.90
CA ASP A 301 -8.82 -18.26 1.09
C ASP A 301 -10.04 -17.66 0.38
N VAL A 302 -10.81 -16.83 1.08
CA VAL A 302 -11.97 -16.15 0.49
C VAL A 302 -11.52 -15.17 -0.57
N LEU A 303 -10.56 -14.29 -0.27
CA LEU A 303 -10.04 -13.29 -1.23
C LEU A 303 -9.54 -13.95 -2.52
N LYS A 304 -8.87 -15.10 -2.41
CA LYS A 304 -8.38 -15.86 -3.56
C LYS A 304 -9.47 -16.66 -4.29
N SER A 305 -10.63 -16.87 -3.68
CA SER A 305 -11.75 -17.60 -4.28
C SER A 305 -12.78 -16.72 -4.99
N LEU A 306 -12.63 -15.38 -4.96
CA LEU A 306 -13.56 -14.44 -5.56
C LEU A 306 -13.61 -14.60 -7.07
N ASP A 307 -14.83 -14.57 -7.62
CA ASP A 307 -15.10 -14.70 -9.06
C ASP A 307 -15.02 -13.31 -9.73
N VAL A 308 -13.79 -12.77 -9.79
CA VAL A 308 -13.40 -11.55 -10.51
C VAL A 308 -11.99 -11.77 -11.10
N LYS A 309 -11.67 -10.99 -12.14
CA LYS A 309 -10.30 -10.97 -12.67
C LYS A 309 -9.37 -10.39 -11.61
N ARG A 310 -8.55 -11.24 -11.00
CA ARG A 310 -7.62 -10.86 -9.93
C ARG A 310 -6.24 -10.51 -10.49
N CYS A 311 -5.58 -9.58 -9.81
CA CYS A 311 -4.19 -9.21 -10.04
C CYS A 311 -3.46 -8.99 -8.70
N GLY A 312 -2.20 -8.62 -8.75
CA GLY A 312 -1.42 -8.22 -7.60
C GLY A 312 -1.25 -9.31 -6.54
N TYR A 313 -1.29 -8.93 -5.28
CA TYR A 313 -1.14 -9.85 -4.16
C TYR A 313 -2.37 -10.72 -3.95
N SER A 314 -3.54 -10.13 -4.07
CA SER A 314 -4.84 -10.77 -3.76
C SER A 314 -4.78 -11.59 -2.46
N GLY A 315 -4.28 -10.96 -1.40
CA GLY A 315 -4.06 -11.56 -0.09
C GLY A 315 -4.35 -10.60 1.06
N LEU A 316 -4.29 -11.09 2.28
CA LEU A 316 -4.52 -10.26 3.45
C LEU A 316 -3.32 -9.37 3.74
N MET A 317 -3.54 -8.07 3.90
CA MET A 317 -2.52 -7.09 4.29
C MET A 317 -2.52 -6.88 5.81
N LEU A 318 -1.34 -6.83 6.42
CA LEU A 318 -1.15 -6.59 7.85
C LEU A 318 -0.15 -5.42 8.07
N PRO A 319 -0.46 -4.20 7.61
CA PRO A 319 0.44 -3.05 7.74
C PRO A 319 0.37 -2.48 9.15
N VAL A 320 1.42 -2.70 9.94
CA VAL A 320 1.42 -2.47 11.40
C VAL A 320 1.08 -1.03 11.77
N ILE A 321 1.67 -0.04 11.09
CA ILE A 321 1.46 1.38 11.42
C ILE A 321 0.48 2.10 10.48
N GLU A 322 -0.12 1.43 9.49
CA GLU A 322 -1.24 1.96 8.71
C GLU A 322 -2.61 1.46 9.23
N ASP A 323 -2.61 0.61 10.28
CA ASP A 323 -3.81 0.07 10.89
C ASP A 323 -3.82 0.36 12.40
N LYS A 324 -4.83 1.08 12.87
CA LYS A 324 -4.91 1.53 14.27
C LYS A 324 -4.94 0.38 15.29
N VAL A 325 -5.61 -0.73 14.95
CA VAL A 325 -5.71 -1.87 15.87
C VAL A 325 -4.41 -2.66 15.86
N LEU A 326 -3.79 -2.90 14.69
CA LEU A 326 -2.48 -3.55 14.62
C LEU A 326 -1.42 -2.73 15.37
N ALA A 327 -1.38 -1.40 15.17
CA ALA A 327 -0.46 -0.51 15.90
C ALA A 327 -0.66 -0.56 17.43
N GLN A 328 -1.92 -0.61 17.88
CA GLN A 328 -2.25 -0.78 19.29
C GLN A 328 -1.75 -2.13 19.81
N ARG A 329 -2.03 -3.24 19.13
CA ARG A 329 -1.64 -4.59 19.57
C ARG A 329 -0.12 -4.79 19.53
N ALA A 330 0.57 -4.22 18.53
CA ALA A 330 2.03 -4.16 18.52
C ALA A 330 2.57 -3.40 19.74
N SER A 331 1.97 -2.25 20.07
CA SER A 331 2.34 -1.46 21.25
C SER A 331 2.09 -2.17 22.59
N GLU A 332 1.10 -3.06 22.64
CA GLU A 332 0.82 -3.95 23.77
C GLU A 332 1.76 -5.17 23.83
N GLY A 333 2.59 -5.39 22.79
CA GLY A 333 3.46 -6.57 22.69
C GLY A 333 2.69 -7.87 22.42
N ARG A 334 1.54 -7.81 21.75
CA ARG A 334 0.69 -8.95 21.49
C ARG A 334 1.22 -9.87 20.40
N PHE A 335 2.07 -9.37 19.53
CA PHE A 335 2.74 -10.12 18.48
C PHE A 335 4.11 -9.55 18.18
N SER A 336 4.98 -10.39 17.65
CA SER A 336 6.35 -10.09 17.24
C SER A 336 6.48 -9.96 15.72
N VAL A 337 7.65 -9.55 15.24
CA VAL A 337 8.00 -9.55 13.81
C VAL A 337 7.97 -10.97 13.24
N GLN A 338 8.43 -11.95 14.01
CA GLN A 338 8.42 -13.37 13.63
C GLN A 338 6.99 -13.91 13.49
N GLU A 339 6.06 -13.47 14.34
CA GLU A 339 4.64 -13.83 14.18
C GLU A 339 4.00 -13.18 12.95
N LEU A 340 4.41 -11.97 12.56
CA LEU A 340 3.99 -11.39 11.28
C LEU A 340 4.47 -12.23 10.08
N LEU A 341 5.69 -12.76 10.13
CA LEU A 341 6.18 -13.72 9.13
C LEU A 341 5.36 -15.00 9.15
N LEU A 342 5.02 -15.53 10.33
CA LEU A 342 4.14 -16.69 10.47
C LEU A 342 2.76 -16.42 9.85
N TYR A 343 2.15 -15.28 10.14
CA TYR A 343 0.87 -14.89 9.51
C TYR A 343 1.02 -14.72 8.00
N SER A 344 2.16 -14.20 7.52
CA SER A 344 2.46 -14.09 6.10
C SER A 344 2.56 -15.43 5.39
N SER A 345 2.77 -16.55 6.10
CA SER A 345 2.76 -17.88 5.51
C SER A 345 1.39 -18.27 4.95
N VAL A 346 0.30 -17.82 5.55
CA VAL A 346 -1.09 -18.11 5.17
C VAL A 346 -1.84 -16.91 4.61
N SER A 347 -1.36 -15.69 4.84
CA SER A 347 -1.87 -14.43 4.27
C SER A 347 -1.02 -14.00 3.08
N GLY A 348 -0.90 -12.76 2.70
CA GLY A 348 -0.25 -12.58 1.45
C GLY A 348 0.41 -11.28 1.07
N THR A 349 1.04 -10.50 1.95
CA THR A 349 1.83 -9.34 1.48
C THR A 349 3.23 -9.24 2.08
N GLY A 350 3.56 -10.00 3.09
CA GLY A 350 4.86 -9.98 3.76
C GLY A 350 4.89 -9.07 4.99
N LEU A 351 6.04 -8.45 5.24
CA LEU A 351 6.22 -7.48 6.31
C LEU A 351 5.84 -6.09 5.80
N ASP A 352 4.85 -5.47 6.40
CA ASP A 352 4.31 -4.22 5.88
C ASP A 352 4.33 -3.12 6.93
N VAL A 353 5.08 -2.04 6.65
CA VAL A 353 5.30 -0.86 7.50
C VAL A 353 5.57 -1.22 8.97
N VAL A 354 6.57 -2.08 9.17
CA VAL A 354 6.96 -2.59 10.50
C VAL A 354 7.92 -1.62 11.18
N PRO A 355 7.57 -0.99 12.32
CA PRO A 355 8.43 -0.04 13.01
C PRO A 355 9.51 -0.76 13.81
N LEU A 356 10.78 -0.54 13.48
CA LEU A 356 11.95 -1.20 14.05
C LEU A 356 12.91 -0.19 14.72
N PRO A 357 13.78 -0.62 15.65
CA PRO A 357 14.79 0.25 16.24
C PRO A 357 15.70 0.87 15.18
N GLY A 358 16.02 2.16 15.32
CA GLY A 358 16.88 2.87 14.39
C GLY A 358 18.29 2.31 14.27
N GLU A 359 18.78 1.67 15.34
CA GLU A 359 20.11 1.04 15.42
C GLU A 359 20.10 -0.44 14.96
N THR A 360 19.03 -0.92 14.33
CA THR A 360 18.98 -2.29 13.79
C THR A 360 20.09 -2.49 12.78
N SER A 361 20.94 -3.51 12.99
CA SER A 361 22.09 -3.77 12.13
C SER A 361 21.66 -4.18 10.72
N ILE A 362 22.46 -3.84 9.70
CA ILE A 362 22.24 -4.27 8.32
C ILE A 362 22.08 -5.79 8.27
N THR A 363 22.93 -6.55 8.97
CA THR A 363 22.85 -8.02 9.02
C THR A 363 21.50 -8.51 9.57
N THR A 364 20.93 -7.83 10.56
CA THR A 364 19.60 -8.19 11.09
C THR A 364 18.50 -7.93 10.06
N ILE A 365 18.61 -6.80 9.33
CA ILE A 365 17.67 -6.49 8.22
C ILE A 365 17.81 -7.52 7.10
N GLU A 366 19.04 -7.87 6.69
CA GLU A 366 19.32 -8.91 5.71
C GLU A 366 18.64 -10.24 6.07
N ASN A 367 18.81 -10.68 7.32
CA ASN A 367 18.20 -11.92 7.80
C ASN A 367 16.66 -11.88 7.72
N LEU A 368 16.02 -10.77 8.08
CA LEU A 368 14.57 -10.61 7.89
C LEU A 368 14.16 -10.65 6.42
N LEU A 369 14.93 -10.01 5.54
CA LEU A 369 14.65 -10.02 4.11
C LEU A 369 14.85 -11.43 3.50
N ILE A 370 15.85 -12.18 3.97
CA ILE A 370 16.06 -13.59 3.59
C ILE A 370 14.88 -14.46 4.05
N ASP A 371 14.35 -14.24 5.24
CA ASP A 371 13.17 -14.96 5.72
C ASP A 371 11.93 -14.66 4.86
N VAL A 372 11.70 -13.39 4.48
CA VAL A 372 10.63 -13.01 3.55
C VAL A 372 10.83 -13.67 2.18
N ALA A 373 12.05 -13.66 1.64
CA ALA A 373 12.39 -14.29 0.38
C ALA A 373 12.20 -15.82 0.42
N SER A 374 12.67 -16.46 1.49
CA SER A 374 12.53 -17.91 1.70
C SER A 374 11.08 -18.33 1.78
N LEU A 375 10.25 -17.56 2.51
CA LEU A 375 8.82 -17.79 2.61
C LEU A 375 8.12 -17.62 1.25
N SER A 376 8.49 -16.60 0.48
CA SER A 376 7.94 -16.34 -0.86
C SER A 376 8.26 -17.47 -1.83
N LEU A 377 9.50 -17.94 -1.86
CA LEU A 377 9.95 -19.00 -2.77
C LEU A 377 9.43 -20.40 -2.40
N LYS A 378 8.99 -20.59 -1.15
CA LYS A 378 8.40 -21.88 -0.72
C LYS A 378 7.08 -22.18 -1.43
N TYR A 379 6.33 -21.15 -1.81
CA TYR A 379 5.04 -21.26 -2.50
C TYR A 379 5.15 -20.73 -3.93
N THR A 380 4.54 -21.41 -4.89
CA THR A 380 4.71 -21.13 -6.32
C THR A 380 4.23 -19.73 -6.74
N ASP A 381 3.17 -19.22 -6.10
CA ASP A 381 2.48 -17.99 -6.53
C ASP A 381 2.37 -16.96 -5.39
N LYS A 382 3.37 -16.93 -4.50
CA LYS A 382 3.33 -16.06 -3.35
C LYS A 382 4.24 -14.85 -3.55
N ALA A 383 3.66 -13.73 -3.99
CA ALA A 383 4.32 -12.43 -3.95
C ALA A 383 4.39 -11.92 -2.51
N LEU A 384 5.57 -11.56 -2.04
CA LEU A 384 5.77 -10.90 -0.75
C LEU A 384 6.65 -9.67 -0.92
N SER A 385 6.44 -8.67 -0.05
CA SER A 385 7.30 -7.50 0.05
C SER A 385 7.66 -7.22 1.50
N ALA A 386 8.72 -6.43 1.70
CA ALA A 386 9.09 -5.92 3.01
C ALA A 386 9.20 -4.40 2.95
N ARG A 387 8.39 -3.71 3.75
CA ARG A 387 8.50 -2.29 4.09
C ARG A 387 8.89 -2.19 5.57
N LEU A 388 10.15 -1.91 5.84
CA LEU A 388 10.69 -1.85 7.20
C LEU A 388 10.97 -0.39 7.55
N PHE A 389 10.43 0.06 8.67
CA PHE A 389 10.59 1.41 9.18
C PHE A 389 11.59 1.43 10.35
N LEU A 390 12.85 1.69 10.07
CA LEU A 390 13.80 1.97 11.13
C LEU A 390 13.56 3.38 11.64
N ILE A 391 13.37 3.50 12.95
CA ILE A 391 13.02 4.78 13.60
C ILE A 391 14.28 5.38 14.27
N PRO A 392 14.94 6.39 13.67
CA PRO A 392 16.18 6.95 14.19
C PRO A 392 16.05 7.41 15.65
N GLY A 393 17.03 7.05 16.48
CA GLY A 393 17.08 7.42 17.89
C GLY A 393 16.07 6.72 18.79
N LYS A 394 15.29 5.75 18.29
CA LYS A 394 14.32 4.98 19.08
C LYS A 394 14.76 3.54 19.26
N LYS A 395 14.48 3.00 20.46
CA LYS A 395 14.71 1.60 20.84
C LYS A 395 13.39 0.84 20.89
N ALA A 396 13.47 -0.48 20.89
CA ALA A 396 12.31 -1.34 21.08
C ALA A 396 11.51 -0.96 22.34
N GLY A 397 10.20 -0.88 22.23
CA GLY A 397 9.28 -0.48 23.30
C GLY A 397 9.06 1.02 23.45
N GLU A 398 9.85 1.88 22.78
CA GLU A 398 9.64 3.33 22.79
C GLU A 398 8.53 3.74 21.82
N MET A 399 7.74 4.74 22.21
CA MET A 399 6.66 5.28 21.38
C MET A 399 7.22 6.14 20.24
N VAL A 400 6.68 5.95 19.03
CA VAL A 400 6.91 6.81 17.88
C VAL A 400 5.59 7.44 17.42
N THR A 401 5.67 8.68 16.97
CA THR A 401 4.61 9.42 16.28
C THR A 401 5.14 9.84 14.92
N PHE A 402 4.27 9.83 13.92
CA PHE A 402 4.61 10.14 12.54
C PHE A 402 3.99 11.47 12.11
N GLU A 403 4.64 12.16 11.17
CA GLU A 403 4.06 13.35 10.54
C GLU A 403 3.12 12.97 9.37
N ASN A 404 3.37 11.81 8.76
CA ASN A 404 2.51 11.29 7.71
C ASN A 404 1.12 10.94 8.29
N PRO A 405 0.02 11.55 7.79
CA PRO A 405 -1.33 11.38 8.32
C PRO A 405 -1.89 9.96 8.14
N TYR A 406 -1.27 9.16 7.28
CA TYR A 406 -1.65 7.75 7.08
C TYR A 406 -1.02 6.79 8.08
N LEU A 407 -0.06 7.27 8.91
CA LEU A 407 0.66 6.45 9.87
C LEU A 407 0.14 6.67 11.29
N THR A 408 -0.10 5.57 11.99
CA THR A 408 -0.60 5.55 13.37
C THR A 408 0.56 5.43 14.35
N SER A 409 0.53 6.22 15.43
CA SER A 409 1.49 6.12 16.53
C SER A 409 1.55 4.69 17.08
N CYS A 410 2.77 4.19 17.28
CA CYS A 410 3.03 2.81 17.70
C CYS A 410 4.28 2.75 18.57
N LYS A 411 4.43 1.70 19.37
CA LYS A 411 5.75 1.36 19.94
C LYS A 411 6.61 0.66 18.90
N VAL A 412 7.89 1.02 18.88
CA VAL A 412 8.90 0.34 18.08
C VAL A 412 8.95 -1.14 18.48
N MET A 413 8.84 -2.03 17.51
CA MET A 413 8.81 -3.48 17.74
C MET A 413 10.23 -4.01 18.00
N LYS A 414 10.30 -5.07 18.82
CA LYS A 414 11.55 -5.80 19.05
C LYS A 414 11.78 -6.80 17.92
N ILE A 415 13.03 -6.93 17.50
CA ILE A 415 13.52 -8.06 16.69
C ILE A 415 14.26 -9.00 17.61
N GLU A 416 13.95 -10.28 17.57
CA GLU A 416 14.63 -11.33 18.35
C GLU A 416 15.71 -12.02 17.53
#